data_a872cc66535165c6e965183e6aff9f1c
#
_entry.id   a872cc66535165c6e965183e6aff9f1c
#
_cell.length_a   1.000
_cell.length_b   1.000
_cell.length_c   1.000
_cell.angle_alpha   90.00
_cell.angle_beta   90.00
_cell.angle_gamma   90.00
#
_symmetry.space_group_name_H-M   'P 1'
#
loop_
_entity.id
_entity.type
_entity.pdbx_description
1 polymer ?
#
loop_
_entity_poly.entity_id
_entity_poly.type
_entity_poly.pdbx_seq_one_letter_code
_entity_poly.pdbx_strand_id
1 'polypeptide(L)'
;GMVAAIAFESVVKLVAFLSVGLFVVYSLFDGLPDLFARARAVPALQQLLRLEQGGQFAWAQWFALTLLSMLSVVFLPRQFQVMVVENVRESHLRRAVWVFPLYLLLINLLVLPIALGGLLYFGGDASQAENFVLSLPLAAGQPALALFVFIGGLSAATGMVIVETIAVSTMVSNELVLPLLLRWRHLRSGAGQDLSLLLLGIRRAAILGVLVLGYVYFHLAGEAYALVSIGLISFAAVAQFAPVTLGGMYWKGGTRRGALAGLMLGFAMWAYTLMLPSIAKSGWLDADFLTDGPWGIGWLRPEQLLGLGGFDGLTHSLFWSLLANIVAYVGVSLWRAPSGREASQALLFVDVFERTAISSPVFWRGRARTADLLQLCERFLGAAKADALFAHYARQMGLQQTDAIRPDARFVQFVETQLAGAVGSASARVLVASVADEETLSPDDVLRILDETSQIRAYSRALEDKSRSLEQATAELREANNQLQSLDRLKDDFMSSVTHELRTPLTSIRALAELMRDNAEMPAAQRQQFIG
;
A
#
# COMPACT_ATOMS: atom_id res chain seq x y z
N GLY A 1 19.11 9.48 2.48
CA GLY A 1 19.37 8.75 3.68
C GLY A 1 18.93 7.30 3.66
N MET A 2 18.11 6.91 4.64
CA MET A 2 17.71 5.51 4.92
C MET A 2 17.12 4.79 3.70
N VAL A 3 16.16 5.38 3.01
CA VAL A 3 15.52 4.77 1.82
C VAL A 3 16.54 4.45 0.72
N ALA A 4 17.55 5.32 0.51
CA ALA A 4 18.59 5.07 -0.49
C ALA A 4 19.52 3.90 -0.08
N ALA A 5 19.82 3.76 1.22
CA ALA A 5 20.57 2.63 1.73
C ALA A 5 19.81 1.30 1.53
N ILE A 6 18.53 1.28 1.88
CA ILE A 6 17.64 0.11 1.68
C ILE A 6 17.56 -0.28 0.19
N ALA A 7 17.45 0.71 -0.71
CA ALA A 7 17.43 0.46 -2.14
C ALA A 7 18.77 -0.13 -2.63
N PHE A 8 19.88 0.41 -2.17
CA PHE A 8 21.22 -0.11 -2.51
C PHE A 8 21.41 -1.55 -2.02
N GLU A 9 21.08 -1.84 -0.77
CA GLU A 9 21.13 -3.19 -0.21
C GLU A 9 20.28 -4.19 -1.00
N SER A 10 19.08 -3.77 -1.42
CA SER A 10 18.19 -4.60 -2.24
C SER A 10 18.80 -4.95 -3.60
N VAL A 11 19.55 -4.03 -4.21
CA VAL A 11 20.28 -4.29 -5.46
C VAL A 11 21.45 -5.24 -5.22
N VAL A 12 22.27 -5.01 -4.18
CA VAL A 12 23.41 -5.88 -3.84
C VAL A 12 22.95 -7.32 -3.59
N LYS A 13 21.89 -7.49 -2.80
CA LYS A 13 21.26 -8.78 -2.54
C LYS A 13 20.80 -9.48 -3.81
N LEU A 14 20.10 -8.76 -4.70
CA LEU A 14 19.61 -9.30 -5.96
C LEU A 14 20.77 -9.77 -6.86
N VAL A 15 21.79 -8.94 -7.03
CA VAL A 15 22.95 -9.27 -7.89
C VAL A 15 23.71 -10.46 -7.31
N ALA A 16 23.93 -10.52 -6.00
CA ALA A 16 24.59 -11.63 -5.34
C ALA A 16 23.82 -12.95 -5.55
N PHE A 17 22.50 -12.93 -5.35
CA PHE A 17 21.66 -14.12 -5.52
C PHE A 17 21.61 -14.60 -6.98
N LEU A 18 21.42 -13.68 -7.93
CA LEU A 18 21.43 -14.00 -9.35
C LEU A 18 22.78 -14.55 -9.81
N SER A 19 23.90 -14.04 -9.26
CA SER A 19 25.24 -14.53 -9.57
C SER A 19 25.42 -16.00 -9.19
N VAL A 20 24.92 -16.41 -8.02
CA VAL A 20 24.92 -17.83 -7.60
C VAL A 20 24.04 -18.67 -8.51
N GLY A 21 22.84 -18.20 -8.79
CA GLY A 21 21.92 -18.94 -9.64
C GLY A 21 22.50 -19.17 -11.05
N LEU A 22 23.12 -18.14 -11.63
CA LEU A 22 23.82 -18.26 -12.94
C LEU A 22 25.04 -19.19 -12.82
N PHE A 23 25.80 -19.09 -11.75
CA PHE A 23 26.92 -20.01 -11.48
C PHE A 23 26.44 -21.46 -11.41
N VAL A 24 25.38 -21.74 -10.67
CA VAL A 24 24.80 -23.10 -10.58
C VAL A 24 24.37 -23.58 -11.97
N VAL A 25 23.61 -22.80 -12.69
CA VAL A 25 23.02 -23.20 -13.97
C VAL A 25 24.09 -23.42 -15.06
N TYR A 26 25.12 -22.57 -15.13
CA TYR A 26 26.05 -22.57 -16.27
C TYR A 26 27.49 -23.00 -15.95
N SER A 27 27.87 -23.10 -14.66
CA SER A 27 29.20 -23.57 -14.25
C SER A 27 29.18 -24.95 -13.59
N LEU A 28 28.12 -25.29 -12.86
CA LEU A 28 27.95 -26.63 -12.27
C LEU A 28 27.18 -27.57 -13.21
N PHE A 29 26.31 -27.02 -14.05
CA PHE A 29 25.49 -27.76 -15.01
C PHE A 29 25.56 -27.06 -16.39
N ASP A 30 25.17 -27.80 -17.44
CA ASP A 30 25.17 -27.29 -18.83
C ASP A 30 23.86 -26.57 -19.19
N GLY A 31 23.37 -25.70 -18.29
CA GLY A 31 22.15 -24.93 -18.44
C GLY A 31 20.94 -25.54 -17.71
N LEU A 32 19.82 -24.80 -17.76
CA LEU A 32 18.58 -25.25 -17.14
C LEU A 32 18.07 -26.61 -17.65
N PRO A 33 18.14 -26.93 -18.98
CA PRO A 33 17.69 -28.23 -19.48
C PRO A 33 18.44 -29.41 -18.85
N ASP A 34 19.77 -29.33 -18.72
CA ASP A 34 20.59 -30.38 -18.10
C ASP A 34 20.27 -30.53 -16.61
N LEU A 35 20.19 -29.41 -15.88
CA LEU A 35 19.83 -29.40 -14.46
C LEU A 35 18.51 -30.09 -14.21
N PHE A 36 17.46 -29.72 -14.96
CA PHE A 36 16.14 -30.32 -14.81
C PHE A 36 16.07 -31.78 -15.29
N ALA A 37 16.86 -32.16 -16.31
CA ALA A 37 16.96 -33.53 -16.76
C ALA A 37 17.56 -34.42 -15.65
N ARG A 38 18.66 -34.00 -15.03
CA ARG A 38 19.30 -34.71 -13.90
C ARG A 38 18.38 -34.75 -12.69
N ALA A 39 17.69 -33.65 -12.37
CA ALA A 39 16.73 -33.63 -11.25
C ALA A 39 15.56 -34.63 -11.47
N ARG A 40 15.06 -34.75 -12.70
CA ARG A 40 14.01 -35.74 -13.04
C ARG A 40 14.48 -37.16 -13.00
N ALA A 41 15.78 -37.43 -13.16
CA ALA A 41 16.34 -38.78 -13.08
C ALA A 41 16.37 -39.31 -11.64
N VAL A 42 16.30 -38.43 -10.62
CA VAL A 42 16.31 -38.80 -9.20
C VAL A 42 14.87 -38.84 -8.69
N PRO A 43 14.33 -40.04 -8.28
CA PRO A 43 12.94 -40.17 -7.86
C PRO A 43 12.51 -39.24 -6.70
N ALA A 44 13.42 -39.03 -5.72
CA ALA A 44 13.16 -38.13 -4.61
C ALA A 44 12.97 -36.68 -5.06
N LEU A 45 13.71 -36.21 -6.06
CA LEU A 45 13.62 -34.84 -6.60
C LEU A 45 12.44 -34.67 -7.55
N GLN A 46 11.95 -35.77 -8.19
CA GLN A 46 10.73 -35.71 -8.99
C GLN A 46 9.52 -35.23 -8.19
N GLN A 47 9.43 -35.63 -6.92
CA GLN A 47 8.32 -35.21 -6.05
C GLN A 47 8.34 -33.70 -5.78
N LEU A 48 9.53 -33.09 -5.66
CA LEU A 48 9.69 -31.66 -5.48
C LEU A 48 9.30 -30.82 -6.72
N LEU A 49 9.31 -31.46 -7.90
CA LEU A 49 8.89 -30.84 -9.16
C LEU A 49 7.39 -30.92 -9.41
N ARG A 50 6.66 -31.66 -8.57
CA ARG A 50 5.21 -31.79 -8.68
C ARG A 50 4.54 -30.84 -7.69
N LEU A 51 3.51 -30.13 -8.18
CA LEU A 51 2.66 -29.28 -7.34
C LEU A 51 1.59 -30.07 -6.59
N GLU A 52 1.53 -31.38 -6.85
CA GLU A 52 0.55 -32.28 -6.26
C GLU A 52 1.16 -33.04 -5.06
N GLN A 53 0.45 -33.11 -3.97
CA GLN A 53 0.76 -33.97 -2.84
C GLN A 53 -0.21 -35.15 -2.82
N GLY A 54 0.31 -36.39 -2.83
CA GLY A 54 -0.52 -37.58 -2.83
C GLY A 54 -1.44 -37.73 -4.05
N GLY A 55 -1.09 -37.13 -5.21
CA GLY A 55 -1.88 -37.16 -6.44
C GLY A 55 -2.99 -36.12 -6.52
N GLN A 56 -3.10 -35.23 -5.54
CA GLN A 56 -4.04 -34.12 -5.54
C GLN A 56 -3.32 -32.79 -5.32
N PHE A 57 -3.81 -31.75 -5.99
CA PHE A 57 -3.28 -30.39 -5.78
C PHE A 57 -3.74 -29.85 -4.43
N ALA A 58 -2.80 -29.39 -3.60
CA ALA A 58 -3.08 -28.91 -2.25
C ALA A 58 -3.64 -27.46 -2.27
N TRP A 59 -4.84 -27.29 -2.80
CA TRP A 59 -5.50 -25.99 -3.00
C TRP A 59 -5.56 -25.14 -1.72
N ALA A 60 -5.90 -25.75 -0.60
CA ALA A 60 -6.04 -25.05 0.67
C ALA A 60 -4.71 -24.45 1.13
N GLN A 61 -3.61 -25.21 1.04
CA GLN A 61 -2.28 -24.76 1.41
C GLN A 61 -1.78 -23.64 0.48
N TRP A 62 -1.96 -23.80 -0.83
CA TRP A 62 -1.59 -22.76 -1.80
C TRP A 62 -2.38 -21.47 -1.59
N PHE A 63 -3.68 -21.58 -1.34
CA PHE A 63 -4.50 -20.42 -1.00
C PHE A 63 -4.03 -19.76 0.28
N ALA A 64 -3.79 -20.53 1.34
CA ALA A 64 -3.31 -20.00 2.63
C ALA A 64 -1.97 -19.27 2.49
N LEU A 65 -0.98 -19.87 1.80
CA LEU A 65 0.32 -19.26 1.57
C LEU A 65 0.24 -18.00 0.71
N THR A 66 -0.61 -18.01 -0.33
CA THR A 66 -0.83 -16.85 -1.20
C THR A 66 -1.48 -15.71 -0.41
N LEU A 67 -2.55 -16.00 0.33
CA LEU A 67 -3.21 -15.03 1.19
C LEU A 67 -2.25 -14.45 2.23
N LEU A 68 -1.50 -15.31 2.90
CA LEU A 68 -0.52 -14.92 3.91
C LEU A 68 0.56 -14.01 3.34
N SER A 69 1.10 -14.35 2.16
CA SER A 69 2.09 -13.53 1.45
C SER A 69 1.51 -12.16 1.07
N MET A 70 0.28 -12.12 0.56
CA MET A 70 -0.42 -10.87 0.23
C MET A 70 -0.62 -9.99 1.47
N LEU A 71 -1.08 -10.56 2.58
CA LEU A 71 -1.31 -9.82 3.82
C LEU A 71 0.00 -9.34 4.45
N SER A 72 1.06 -10.12 4.37
CA SER A 72 2.36 -9.76 4.93
C SER A 72 2.97 -8.51 4.26
N VAL A 73 2.76 -8.33 2.96
CA VAL A 73 3.22 -7.14 2.23
C VAL A 73 2.59 -5.85 2.77
N VAL A 74 1.34 -5.91 3.24
CA VAL A 74 0.61 -4.72 3.72
C VAL A 74 0.79 -4.52 5.22
N PHE A 75 0.76 -5.60 6.01
CA PHE A 75 0.62 -5.52 7.47
C PHE A 75 1.91 -5.74 8.26
N LEU A 76 3.01 -6.19 7.64
CA LEU A 76 4.30 -6.23 8.33
C LEU A 76 4.77 -4.81 8.66
N PRO A 77 5.18 -4.52 9.91
CA PRO A 77 5.58 -3.18 10.33
C PRO A 77 6.64 -2.55 9.42
N ARG A 78 7.65 -3.30 9.01
CA ARG A 78 8.71 -2.84 8.11
C ARG A 78 8.17 -2.46 6.72
N GLN A 79 7.24 -3.23 6.18
CA GLN A 79 6.67 -2.96 4.86
C GLN A 79 5.77 -1.73 4.92
N PHE A 80 4.93 -1.64 5.95
CA PHE A 80 4.08 -0.48 6.18
C PHE A 80 4.91 0.80 6.35
N GLN A 81 6.01 0.73 7.12
CA GLN A 81 6.93 1.86 7.30
C GLN A 81 7.43 2.39 5.96
N VAL A 82 7.93 1.51 5.08
CA VAL A 82 8.51 1.93 3.79
C VAL A 82 7.44 2.35 2.79
N MET A 83 6.32 1.61 2.70
CA MET A 83 5.28 1.86 1.69
C MET A 83 4.40 3.07 2.01
N VAL A 84 4.08 3.27 3.30
CA VAL A 84 3.10 4.26 3.71
C VAL A 84 3.75 5.44 4.41
N VAL A 85 4.56 5.18 5.45
CA VAL A 85 5.10 6.25 6.32
C VAL A 85 6.19 7.05 5.61
N GLU A 86 7.13 6.38 4.93
CA GLU A 86 8.25 7.02 4.21
C GLU A 86 7.89 7.47 2.78
N ASN A 87 6.68 7.17 2.33
CA ASN A 87 6.26 7.54 0.98
C ASN A 87 5.87 9.02 0.90
N VAL A 88 6.65 9.80 0.15
CA VAL A 88 6.48 11.26 0.02
C VAL A 88 5.54 11.64 -1.14
N ARG A 89 5.35 10.77 -2.15
CA ARG A 89 4.57 11.08 -3.36
C ARG A 89 3.80 9.86 -3.84
N GLU A 90 2.53 10.03 -4.17
CA GLU A 90 1.69 8.98 -4.74
C GLU A 90 2.24 8.39 -6.06
N SER A 91 2.97 9.21 -6.84
CA SER A 91 3.60 8.75 -8.08
C SER A 91 4.62 7.62 -7.87
N HIS A 92 5.20 7.50 -6.67
CA HIS A 92 6.10 6.41 -6.31
C HIS A 92 5.36 5.08 -6.25
N LEU A 93 4.12 5.08 -5.75
CA LEU A 93 3.27 3.87 -5.70
C LEU A 93 3.00 3.32 -7.10
N ARG A 94 2.69 4.18 -8.07
CA ARG A 94 2.46 3.75 -9.46
C ARG A 94 3.65 3.02 -10.07
N ARG A 95 4.88 3.42 -9.73
CA ARG A 95 6.10 2.73 -10.15
C ARG A 95 6.32 1.45 -9.36
N ALA A 96 6.12 1.50 -8.04
CA ALA A 96 6.32 0.35 -7.14
C ALA A 96 5.42 -0.84 -7.51
N VAL A 97 4.18 -0.60 -7.95
CA VAL A 97 3.22 -1.65 -8.39
C VAL A 97 3.79 -2.54 -9.50
N TRP A 98 4.68 -2.03 -10.34
CA TRP A 98 5.32 -2.80 -11.43
C TRP A 98 6.74 -3.25 -11.07
N VAL A 99 7.53 -2.37 -10.47
CA VAL A 99 8.95 -2.65 -10.18
C VAL A 99 9.09 -3.69 -9.07
N PHE A 100 8.23 -3.65 -8.05
CA PHE A 100 8.30 -4.61 -6.94
C PHE A 100 7.95 -6.05 -7.36
N PRO A 101 6.84 -6.33 -8.08
CA PRO A 101 6.61 -7.67 -8.63
C PRO A 101 7.71 -8.15 -9.57
N LEU A 102 8.25 -7.27 -10.41
CA LEU A 102 9.37 -7.62 -11.28
C LEU A 102 10.62 -8.00 -10.48
N TYR A 103 10.95 -7.25 -9.44
CA TYR A 103 12.04 -7.58 -8.53
C TYR A 103 11.83 -8.95 -7.85
N LEU A 104 10.62 -9.21 -7.37
CA LEU A 104 10.27 -10.51 -6.76
C LEU A 104 10.36 -11.65 -7.78
N LEU A 105 9.91 -11.44 -9.01
CA LEU A 105 10.05 -12.43 -10.08
C LEU A 105 11.53 -12.76 -10.34
N LEU A 106 12.36 -11.73 -10.49
CA LEU A 106 13.79 -11.90 -10.78
C LEU A 106 14.51 -12.65 -9.66
N ILE A 107 14.28 -12.28 -8.39
CA ILE A 107 14.95 -12.95 -7.28
C ILE A 107 14.47 -14.39 -7.08
N ASN A 108 13.21 -14.69 -7.39
CA ASN A 108 12.66 -16.05 -7.23
C ASN A 108 12.95 -16.98 -8.42
N LEU A 109 13.33 -16.42 -9.58
CA LEU A 109 13.54 -17.19 -10.79
C LEU A 109 14.58 -18.30 -10.63
N LEU A 110 15.64 -18.05 -9.87
CA LEU A 110 16.77 -18.96 -9.67
C LEU A 110 16.73 -19.72 -8.33
N VAL A 111 15.69 -19.56 -7.51
CA VAL A 111 15.54 -20.28 -6.23
C VAL A 111 15.46 -21.79 -6.48
N LEU A 112 14.58 -22.24 -7.36
CA LEU A 112 14.44 -23.66 -7.69
C LEU A 112 15.69 -24.25 -8.34
N PRO A 113 16.35 -23.61 -9.32
CA PRO A 113 17.65 -24.05 -9.83
C PRO A 113 18.73 -24.20 -8.75
N ILE A 114 18.86 -23.23 -7.83
CA ILE A 114 19.83 -23.33 -6.72
C ILE A 114 19.50 -24.50 -5.80
N ALA A 115 18.23 -24.67 -5.43
CA ALA A 115 17.80 -25.75 -4.55
C ALA A 115 18.04 -27.13 -5.18
N LEU A 116 17.64 -27.33 -6.44
CA LEU A 116 17.88 -28.59 -7.17
C LEU A 116 19.36 -28.84 -7.41
N GLY A 117 20.12 -27.80 -7.79
CA GLY A 117 21.55 -27.88 -7.97
C GLY A 117 22.28 -28.27 -6.70
N GLY A 118 21.88 -27.71 -5.54
CA GLY A 118 22.41 -28.09 -4.24
C GLY A 118 22.12 -29.54 -3.87
N LEU A 119 20.87 -29.98 -4.02
CA LEU A 119 20.50 -31.37 -3.74
C LEU A 119 21.23 -32.37 -4.65
N LEU A 120 21.41 -32.05 -5.92
CA LEU A 120 22.17 -32.88 -6.85
C LEU A 120 23.66 -32.92 -6.51
N TYR A 121 24.24 -31.76 -6.15
CA TYR A 121 25.67 -31.63 -5.84
C TYR A 121 26.05 -32.34 -4.53
N PHE A 122 25.19 -32.22 -3.48
CA PHE A 122 25.42 -32.84 -2.17
C PHE A 122 24.75 -34.23 -2.01
N GLY A 123 24.38 -34.87 -3.13
CA GLY A 123 23.89 -36.26 -3.11
C GLY A 123 22.53 -36.46 -2.42
N GLY A 124 21.69 -35.44 -2.38
CA GLY A 124 20.34 -35.46 -1.79
C GLY A 124 20.31 -35.02 -0.32
N ASP A 125 21.44 -34.60 0.26
CA ASP A 125 21.46 -34.06 1.61
C ASP A 125 20.78 -32.67 1.66
N ALA A 126 19.64 -32.61 2.31
CA ALA A 126 18.86 -31.39 2.52
C ALA A 126 19.16 -30.71 3.87
N SER A 127 20.04 -31.28 4.72
CA SER A 127 20.28 -30.75 6.07
C SER A 127 20.76 -29.30 6.08
N GLN A 128 21.44 -28.88 5.03
CA GLN A 128 21.93 -27.51 4.86
C GLN A 128 21.31 -26.78 3.66
N ALA A 129 20.11 -27.16 3.25
CA ALA A 129 19.45 -26.55 2.08
C ALA A 129 19.31 -25.02 2.19
N GLU A 130 19.11 -24.49 3.38
CA GLU A 130 19.04 -23.04 3.64
C GLU A 130 20.36 -22.32 3.32
N ASN A 131 21.50 -23.02 3.36
CA ASN A 131 22.83 -22.48 3.12
C ASN A 131 23.37 -22.75 1.70
N PHE A 132 22.62 -23.40 0.81
CA PHE A 132 23.11 -23.75 -0.54
C PHE A 132 23.63 -22.55 -1.33
N VAL A 133 23.07 -21.37 -1.11
CA VAL A 133 23.53 -20.12 -1.73
C VAL A 133 25.01 -19.84 -1.41
N LEU A 134 25.48 -20.20 -0.22
CA LEU A 134 26.86 -20.02 0.23
C LEU A 134 27.71 -21.27 0.06
N SER A 135 27.16 -22.45 0.40
CA SER A 135 27.89 -23.71 0.43
C SER A 135 28.26 -24.23 -0.97
N LEU A 136 27.40 -23.99 -2.00
CA LEU A 136 27.71 -24.41 -3.38
C LEU A 136 28.95 -23.73 -3.96
N PRO A 137 29.08 -22.38 -3.94
CA PRO A 137 30.30 -21.73 -4.39
C PRO A 137 31.54 -22.15 -3.60
N LEU A 138 31.43 -22.34 -2.27
CA LEU A 138 32.55 -22.80 -1.43
C LEU A 138 33.00 -24.22 -1.81
N ALA A 139 32.07 -25.16 -1.92
CA ALA A 139 32.36 -26.54 -2.26
C ALA A 139 32.92 -26.70 -3.67
N ALA A 140 32.51 -25.83 -4.60
CA ALA A 140 33.03 -25.78 -5.97
C ALA A 140 34.34 -24.97 -6.13
N GLY A 141 34.97 -24.55 -5.05
CA GLY A 141 36.26 -23.85 -5.09
C GLY A 141 36.20 -22.42 -5.60
N GLN A 142 35.07 -21.74 -5.45
CA GLN A 142 34.87 -20.34 -5.88
C GLN A 142 34.78 -19.38 -4.67
N PRO A 143 35.89 -19.13 -3.94
CA PRO A 143 35.85 -18.34 -2.69
C PRO A 143 35.46 -16.88 -2.91
N ALA A 144 35.79 -16.30 -4.07
CA ALA A 144 35.42 -14.92 -4.39
C ALA A 144 33.91 -14.76 -4.55
N LEU A 145 33.25 -15.72 -5.22
CA LEU A 145 31.78 -15.74 -5.33
C LEU A 145 31.13 -15.97 -3.97
N ALA A 146 31.65 -16.89 -3.18
CA ALA A 146 31.17 -17.15 -1.82
C ALA A 146 31.26 -15.91 -0.93
N LEU A 147 32.38 -15.16 -1.00
CA LEU A 147 32.53 -13.90 -0.27
C LEU A 147 31.51 -12.84 -0.73
N PHE A 148 31.32 -12.70 -2.04
CA PHE A 148 30.34 -11.77 -2.58
C PHE A 148 28.92 -12.11 -2.12
N VAL A 149 28.56 -13.38 -2.12
CA VAL A 149 27.26 -13.88 -1.64
C VAL A 149 27.10 -13.67 -0.14
N PHE A 150 28.14 -13.89 0.64
CA PHE A 150 28.14 -13.62 2.08
C PHE A 150 27.89 -12.13 2.35
N ILE A 151 28.53 -11.22 1.60
CA ILE A 151 28.28 -9.77 1.69
C ILE A 151 26.82 -9.46 1.31
N GLY A 152 26.29 -10.10 0.26
CA GLY A 152 24.89 -9.95 -0.15
C GLY A 152 23.90 -10.41 0.93
N GLY A 153 24.17 -11.54 1.57
CA GLY A 153 23.38 -12.07 2.69
C GLY A 153 23.44 -11.17 3.93
N LEU A 154 24.65 -10.71 4.29
CA LEU A 154 24.87 -9.78 5.39
C LEU A 154 24.14 -8.45 5.14
N SER A 155 24.23 -7.92 3.92
CA SER A 155 23.50 -6.73 3.50
C SER A 155 21.98 -6.91 3.67
N ALA A 156 21.44 -8.06 3.21
CA ALA A 156 20.01 -8.37 3.36
C ALA A 156 19.57 -8.43 4.82
N ALA A 157 20.35 -9.11 5.69
CA ALA A 157 20.05 -9.23 7.11
C ALA A 157 20.11 -7.87 7.81
N THR A 158 21.14 -7.07 7.53
CA THR A 158 21.33 -5.74 8.13
C THR A 158 20.18 -4.79 7.75
N GLY A 159 19.80 -4.76 6.47
CA GLY A 159 18.69 -3.93 6.00
C GLY A 159 17.36 -4.29 6.66
N MET A 160 17.09 -5.60 6.82
CA MET A 160 15.88 -6.06 7.51
C MET A 160 15.86 -5.63 8.97
N VAL A 161 16.97 -5.82 9.70
CA VAL A 161 17.10 -5.44 11.12
C VAL A 161 16.92 -3.92 11.28
N ILE A 162 17.54 -3.11 10.43
CA ILE A 162 17.42 -1.64 10.49
C ILE A 162 15.97 -1.20 10.32
N VAL A 163 15.29 -1.67 9.28
CA VAL A 163 13.92 -1.25 8.98
C VAL A 163 12.95 -1.71 10.06
N GLU A 164 13.06 -2.97 10.48
CA GLU A 164 12.19 -3.55 11.52
C GLU A 164 12.37 -2.84 12.85
N THR A 165 13.61 -2.62 13.29
CA THR A 165 13.86 -1.93 14.57
C THR A 165 13.40 -0.48 14.56
N ILE A 166 13.54 0.24 13.44
CA ILE A 166 13.02 1.61 13.30
C ILE A 166 11.50 1.61 13.36
N ALA A 167 10.84 0.72 12.62
CA ALA A 167 9.39 0.62 12.61
C ALA A 167 8.84 0.31 14.00
N VAL A 168 9.31 -0.78 14.63
CA VAL A 168 8.84 -1.22 15.94
C VAL A 168 9.20 -0.21 17.04
N SER A 169 10.41 0.35 17.04
CA SER A 169 10.80 1.35 18.04
C SER A 169 9.97 2.63 17.94
N THR A 170 9.60 3.04 16.73
CA THR A 170 8.71 4.18 16.52
C THR A 170 7.32 3.88 17.07
N MET A 171 6.77 2.69 16.82
CA MET A 171 5.48 2.26 17.36
C MET A 171 5.52 2.21 18.90
N VAL A 172 6.55 1.58 19.48
CA VAL A 172 6.71 1.50 20.94
C VAL A 172 6.85 2.90 21.56
N SER A 173 7.69 3.74 20.98
CA SER A 173 7.89 5.12 21.46
C SER A 173 6.60 5.94 21.42
N ASN A 174 5.91 5.93 20.29
CA ASN A 174 4.79 6.84 20.04
C ASN A 174 3.47 6.35 20.64
N GLU A 175 3.23 5.03 20.64
CA GLU A 175 1.93 4.48 21.00
C GLU A 175 1.91 3.87 22.43
N LEU A 176 3.06 3.50 22.98
CA LEU A 176 3.14 2.93 24.33
C LEU A 176 3.80 3.89 25.32
N VAL A 177 5.05 4.27 25.06
CA VAL A 177 5.86 4.99 26.05
C VAL A 177 5.40 6.43 26.21
N LEU A 178 5.22 7.16 25.10
CA LEU A 178 4.86 8.57 25.14
C LEU A 178 3.48 8.83 25.78
N PRO A 179 2.39 8.12 25.44
CA PRO A 179 1.09 8.26 26.10
C PRO A 179 1.14 7.96 27.60
N LEU A 180 1.98 6.97 28.01
CA LEU A 180 2.16 6.63 29.41
C LEU A 180 2.89 7.77 30.15
N LEU A 181 3.97 8.31 29.58
CA LEU A 181 4.71 9.43 30.14
C LEU A 181 3.86 10.71 30.25
N LEU A 182 3.02 10.98 29.24
CA LEU A 182 2.12 12.14 29.25
C LEU A 182 1.02 12.05 30.31
N ARG A 183 0.68 10.83 30.78
CA ARG A 183 -0.25 10.64 31.91
C ARG A 183 0.40 10.98 33.25
N TRP A 184 1.71 10.96 33.36
CA TRP A 184 2.42 11.31 34.58
C TRP A 184 2.48 12.84 34.74
N ARG A 185 1.91 13.35 35.83
CA ARG A 185 1.70 14.77 36.12
C ARG A 185 2.95 15.66 36.04
N HIS A 186 4.13 15.10 36.32
CA HIS A 186 5.40 15.84 36.33
C HIS A 186 5.89 16.33 34.95
N LEU A 187 5.54 15.63 33.87
CA LEU A 187 5.93 16.04 32.52
C LEU A 187 5.00 17.10 31.90
N ARG A 188 3.80 17.29 32.48
CA ARG A 188 2.83 18.32 32.04
C ARG A 188 3.20 19.73 32.50
N SER A 189 3.96 19.89 33.61
CA SER A 189 4.16 21.17 34.29
C SER A 189 5.45 21.90 33.92
N GLY A 190 6.34 21.33 33.09
CA GLY A 190 7.60 21.96 32.68
C GLY A 190 7.41 22.83 31.45
N ALA A 191 6.96 24.08 31.60
CA ALA A 191 7.02 25.06 30.52
C ALA A 191 8.49 25.29 30.11
N GLY A 192 8.82 25.02 28.83
CA GLY A 192 10.14 25.36 28.27
C GLY A 192 11.18 24.24 28.14
N GLN A 193 10.87 22.96 28.50
CA GLN A 193 11.82 21.86 28.26
C GLN A 193 11.64 21.27 26.88
N ASP A 194 12.76 21.23 26.11
CA ASP A 194 12.82 20.50 24.84
C ASP A 194 12.79 18.98 25.10
N LEU A 195 11.70 18.34 24.72
CA LEU A 195 11.50 16.89 24.88
C LEU A 195 12.05 16.09 23.70
N SER A 196 12.62 16.73 22.68
CA SER A 196 13.15 16.05 21.50
C SER A 196 14.29 15.08 21.85
N LEU A 197 15.16 15.46 22.77
CA LEU A 197 16.23 14.60 23.28
C LEU A 197 15.69 13.39 24.07
N LEU A 198 14.64 13.60 24.88
CA LEU A 198 13.98 12.52 25.59
C LEU A 198 13.35 11.52 24.62
N LEU A 199 12.62 12.00 23.61
CA LEU A 199 12.03 11.17 22.56
C LEU A 199 13.09 10.37 21.79
N LEU A 200 14.21 11.02 21.47
CA LEU A 200 15.33 10.33 20.82
C LEU A 200 15.92 9.25 21.73
N GLY A 201 16.06 9.52 23.02
CA GLY A 201 16.51 8.55 24.04
C GLY A 201 15.56 7.35 24.13
N ILE A 202 14.24 7.58 24.17
CA ILE A 202 13.23 6.53 24.21
C ILE A 202 13.31 5.66 22.97
N ARG A 203 13.41 6.25 21.77
CA ARG A 203 13.56 5.49 20.51
C ARG A 203 14.82 4.64 20.50
N ARG A 204 15.95 5.18 20.93
CA ARG A 204 17.22 4.42 21.02
C ARG A 204 17.12 3.27 22.02
N ALA A 205 16.51 3.50 23.18
CA ALA A 205 16.27 2.45 24.16
C ALA A 205 15.32 1.37 23.63
N ALA A 206 14.27 1.73 22.89
CA ALA A 206 13.37 0.78 22.26
C ALA A 206 14.07 -0.05 21.17
N ILE A 207 14.93 0.55 20.33
CA ILE A 207 15.75 -0.17 19.35
C ILE A 207 16.63 -1.20 20.06
N LEU A 208 17.36 -0.79 21.10
CA LEU A 208 18.22 -1.68 21.86
C LEU A 208 17.41 -2.81 22.50
N GLY A 209 16.26 -2.51 23.08
CA GLY A 209 15.34 -3.49 23.65
C GLY A 209 14.88 -4.54 22.65
N VAL A 210 14.48 -4.12 21.44
CA VAL A 210 14.07 -5.04 20.36
C VAL A 210 15.22 -5.93 19.92
N LEU A 211 16.43 -5.37 19.78
CA LEU A 211 17.62 -6.14 19.41
C LEU A 211 17.99 -7.18 20.48
N VAL A 212 17.94 -6.79 21.76
CA VAL A 212 18.18 -7.71 22.88
C VAL A 212 17.13 -8.83 22.91
N LEU A 213 15.84 -8.49 22.72
CA LEU A 213 14.78 -9.51 22.64
C LEU A 213 15.00 -10.47 21.46
N GLY A 214 15.38 -9.96 20.28
CA GLY A 214 15.72 -10.80 19.13
C GLY A 214 16.91 -11.72 19.42
N TYR A 215 17.94 -11.21 20.06
CA TYR A 215 19.11 -12.01 20.47
C TYR A 215 18.77 -13.09 21.50
N VAL A 216 17.97 -12.75 22.51
CA VAL A 216 17.47 -13.71 23.50
C VAL A 216 16.63 -14.79 22.82
N TYR A 217 15.71 -14.39 21.92
CA TYR A 217 14.91 -15.34 21.15
C TYR A 217 15.79 -16.29 20.31
N PHE A 218 16.81 -15.77 19.63
CA PHE A 218 17.76 -16.57 18.87
C PHE A 218 18.47 -17.63 19.76
N HIS A 219 18.93 -17.24 20.94
CA HIS A 219 19.56 -18.17 21.88
C HIS A 219 18.60 -19.23 22.42
N LEU A 220 17.34 -18.86 22.61
CA LEU A 220 16.36 -19.78 23.17
C LEU A 220 15.74 -20.74 22.14
N ALA A 221 15.52 -20.26 20.90
CA ALA A 221 14.77 -20.98 19.88
C ALA A 221 15.59 -21.35 18.62
N GLY A 222 16.84 -20.89 18.52
CA GLY A 222 17.61 -20.85 17.28
C GLY A 222 17.92 -22.18 16.59
N GLU A 223 17.89 -23.30 17.30
CA GLU A 223 18.19 -24.63 16.72
C GLU A 223 16.93 -25.50 16.52
N ALA A 224 15.80 -25.10 17.08
CA ALA A 224 14.60 -25.93 17.11
C ALA A 224 13.72 -25.83 15.83
N TYR A 225 13.88 -24.78 15.03
CA TYR A 225 13.02 -24.52 13.86
C TYR A 225 13.80 -24.04 12.65
N ALA A 226 13.35 -24.49 11.46
CA ALA A 226 13.73 -23.87 10.20
C ALA A 226 13.29 -22.39 10.17
N LEU A 227 14.15 -21.49 9.69
CA LEU A 227 13.91 -20.04 9.62
C LEU A 227 12.59 -19.71 8.90
N VAL A 228 12.24 -20.49 7.87
CA VAL A 228 11.00 -20.35 7.11
C VAL A 228 9.78 -20.56 8.01
N SER A 229 9.80 -21.57 8.89
CA SER A 229 8.68 -21.87 9.79
C SER A 229 8.45 -20.73 10.79
N ILE A 230 9.52 -20.16 11.36
CA ILE A 230 9.44 -19.00 12.26
C ILE A 230 8.82 -17.80 11.53
N GLY A 231 9.25 -17.57 10.28
CA GLY A 231 8.69 -16.51 9.43
C GLY A 231 7.20 -16.69 9.19
N LEU A 232 6.76 -17.89 8.83
CA LEU A 232 5.34 -18.17 8.53
C LEU A 232 4.46 -18.06 9.78
N ILE A 233 4.94 -18.49 10.95
CA ILE A 233 4.23 -18.31 12.23
C ILE A 233 4.03 -16.82 12.52
N SER A 234 5.08 -16.01 12.32
CA SER A 234 5.01 -14.55 12.51
C SER A 234 4.08 -13.88 11.51
N PHE A 235 4.07 -14.31 10.25
CA PHE A 235 3.17 -13.78 9.23
C PHE A 235 1.71 -14.09 9.54
N ALA A 236 1.41 -15.29 10.07
CA ALA A 236 0.07 -15.67 10.52
C ALA A 236 -0.41 -14.80 11.70
N ALA A 237 0.49 -14.39 12.60
CA ALA A 237 0.19 -13.42 13.65
C ALA A 237 -0.17 -12.04 13.05
N VAL A 238 0.66 -11.55 12.13
CA VAL A 238 0.45 -10.25 11.48
C VAL A 238 -0.82 -10.25 10.63
N ALA A 239 -1.22 -11.36 10.03
CA ALA A 239 -2.46 -11.51 9.28
C ALA A 239 -3.71 -11.20 10.13
N GLN A 240 -3.63 -11.30 11.48
CA GLN A 240 -4.74 -10.96 12.36
C GLN A 240 -5.11 -9.47 12.33
N PHE A 241 -4.22 -8.59 11.89
CA PHE A 241 -4.56 -7.18 11.71
C PHE A 241 -5.42 -6.93 10.46
N ALA A 242 -5.43 -7.84 9.48
CA ALA A 242 -6.09 -7.64 8.20
C ALA A 242 -7.61 -7.42 8.31
N PRO A 243 -8.40 -8.24 9.01
CA PRO A 243 -9.85 -8.06 9.06
C PRO A 243 -10.26 -6.71 9.63
N VAL A 244 -9.60 -6.28 10.71
CA VAL A 244 -9.90 -5.01 11.38
C VAL A 244 -9.46 -3.81 10.54
N THR A 245 -8.30 -3.88 9.91
CA THR A 245 -7.78 -2.78 9.08
C THR A 245 -8.58 -2.64 7.80
N LEU A 246 -8.80 -3.75 7.06
CA LEU A 246 -9.61 -3.73 5.84
C LEU A 246 -11.06 -3.34 6.14
N GLY A 247 -11.63 -3.87 7.24
CA GLY A 247 -12.96 -3.45 7.68
C GLY A 247 -13.01 -1.95 8.00
N GLY A 248 -12.02 -1.40 8.71
CA GLY A 248 -11.93 0.03 8.98
C GLY A 248 -11.74 0.90 7.73
N MET A 249 -11.14 0.36 6.67
CA MET A 249 -10.94 1.08 5.40
C MET A 249 -12.21 1.13 4.53
N TYR A 250 -13.04 0.09 4.54
CA TYR A 250 -14.13 -0.07 3.58
C TYR A 250 -15.52 -0.14 4.22
N TRP A 251 -15.62 -0.33 5.54
CA TRP A 251 -16.88 -0.51 6.23
C TRP A 251 -17.12 0.53 7.32
N LYS A 252 -18.15 1.37 7.14
CA LYS A 252 -18.53 2.45 8.08
C LYS A 252 -19.11 1.95 9.41
N GLY A 253 -19.58 0.70 9.45
CA GLY A 253 -20.20 0.08 10.64
C GLY A 253 -19.20 -0.50 11.64
N GLY A 254 -17.90 -0.50 11.33
CA GLY A 254 -16.87 -1.01 12.23
C GLY A 254 -16.76 -0.19 13.51
N THR A 255 -16.68 -0.87 14.67
CA THR A 255 -16.55 -0.22 15.97
C THR A 255 -15.21 -0.57 16.63
N ARG A 256 -14.69 0.32 17.49
CA ARG A 256 -13.48 0.06 18.28
C ARG A 256 -13.61 -1.20 19.14
N ARG A 257 -14.79 -1.45 19.72
CA ARG A 257 -15.01 -2.64 20.55
C ARG A 257 -15.00 -3.90 19.71
N GLY A 258 -15.63 -3.87 18.54
CA GLY A 258 -15.56 -4.96 17.57
C GLY A 258 -14.12 -5.24 17.13
N ALA A 259 -13.37 -4.20 16.79
CA ALA A 259 -11.96 -4.31 16.41
C ALA A 259 -11.11 -4.97 17.52
N LEU A 260 -11.26 -4.54 18.76
CA LEU A 260 -10.54 -5.14 19.89
C LEU A 260 -10.97 -6.60 20.12
N ALA A 261 -12.27 -6.90 20.07
CA ALA A 261 -12.77 -8.27 20.23
C ALA A 261 -12.23 -9.19 19.12
N GLY A 262 -12.25 -8.73 17.86
CA GLY A 262 -11.70 -9.45 16.72
C GLY A 262 -10.21 -9.75 16.88
N LEU A 263 -9.41 -8.73 17.17
CA LEU A 263 -7.98 -8.89 17.40
C LEU A 263 -7.67 -9.85 18.56
N MET A 264 -8.31 -9.64 19.73
CA MET A 264 -8.06 -10.48 20.90
C MET A 264 -8.41 -11.95 20.62
N LEU A 265 -9.57 -12.21 20.02
CA LEU A 265 -9.98 -13.58 19.72
C LEU A 265 -9.13 -14.21 18.60
N GLY A 266 -8.81 -13.43 17.56
CA GLY A 266 -7.94 -13.88 16.48
C GLY A 266 -6.54 -14.26 16.98
N PHE A 267 -5.91 -13.40 17.77
CA PHE A 267 -4.61 -13.69 18.37
C PHE A 267 -4.67 -14.86 19.38
N ALA A 268 -5.71 -14.98 20.18
CA ALA A 268 -5.89 -16.11 21.07
C ALA A 268 -5.99 -17.45 20.30
N MET A 269 -6.77 -17.46 19.21
CA MET A 269 -6.87 -18.62 18.33
C MET A 269 -5.57 -18.95 17.61
N TRP A 270 -4.86 -17.94 17.09
CA TRP A 270 -3.53 -18.12 16.51
C TRP A 270 -2.55 -18.70 17.53
N ALA A 271 -2.51 -18.14 18.73
CA ALA A 271 -1.63 -18.64 19.78
C ALA A 271 -1.95 -20.09 20.16
N TYR A 272 -3.24 -20.42 20.27
CA TYR A 272 -3.68 -21.77 20.61
C TYR A 272 -3.41 -22.79 19.51
N THR A 273 -3.67 -22.45 18.22
CA THR A 273 -3.63 -23.41 17.11
C THR A 273 -2.28 -23.48 16.40
N LEU A 274 -1.37 -22.49 16.61
CA LEU A 274 -0.07 -22.46 15.93
C LEU A 274 1.10 -22.22 16.88
N MET A 275 1.03 -21.16 17.72
CA MET A 275 2.17 -20.81 18.57
C MET A 275 2.41 -21.86 19.67
N LEU A 276 1.38 -22.27 20.40
CA LEU A 276 1.50 -23.29 21.46
C LEU A 276 1.94 -24.66 20.91
N PRO A 277 1.36 -25.19 19.80
CA PRO A 277 1.87 -26.39 19.15
C PRO A 277 3.35 -26.28 18.77
N SER A 278 3.75 -25.14 18.23
CA SER A 278 5.14 -24.90 17.87
C SER A 278 6.06 -24.96 19.09
N ILE A 279 5.70 -24.33 20.20
CA ILE A 279 6.45 -24.38 21.46
C ILE A 279 6.49 -25.79 22.04
N ALA A 280 5.42 -26.55 21.96
CA ALA A 280 5.39 -27.93 22.43
C ALA A 280 6.30 -28.86 21.61
N LYS A 281 6.27 -28.68 20.27
CA LYS A 281 7.15 -29.45 19.37
C LYS A 281 8.64 -29.12 19.56
N SER A 282 8.99 -27.97 20.13
CA SER A 282 10.38 -27.65 20.54
C SER A 282 10.80 -28.23 21.86
N GLY A 283 9.94 -28.98 22.54
CA GLY A 283 10.27 -29.64 23.81
C GLY A 283 10.17 -28.76 25.06
N TRP A 284 9.63 -27.52 24.91
CA TRP A 284 9.47 -26.59 26.05
C TRP A 284 8.16 -26.77 26.82
N LEU A 285 7.19 -27.43 26.21
CA LEU A 285 5.92 -27.78 26.81
C LEU A 285 5.65 -29.27 26.60
N ASP A 286 4.88 -29.85 27.50
CA ASP A 286 4.38 -31.20 27.33
C ASP A 286 3.51 -31.29 26.06
N ALA A 287 3.75 -32.33 25.24
CA ALA A 287 3.10 -32.50 23.95
C ALA A 287 1.78 -33.28 24.03
N ASP A 288 1.41 -33.84 25.17
CA ASP A 288 0.22 -34.68 25.34
C ASP A 288 -1.06 -33.99 24.94
N PHE A 289 -1.17 -32.67 25.14
CA PHE A 289 -2.34 -31.91 24.73
C PHE A 289 -2.49 -31.78 23.18
N LEU A 290 -1.43 -32.05 22.41
CA LEU A 290 -1.52 -32.05 20.95
C LEU A 290 -2.21 -33.32 20.44
N THR A 291 -2.00 -34.44 21.13
CA THR A 291 -2.55 -35.75 20.77
C THR A 291 -3.93 -36.00 21.36
N ASP A 292 -4.16 -35.68 22.61
CA ASP A 292 -5.38 -35.99 23.35
C ASP A 292 -6.30 -34.78 23.50
N GLY A 293 -5.78 -33.58 23.24
CA GLY A 293 -6.47 -32.30 23.50
C GLY A 293 -6.35 -31.86 24.96
N PRO A 294 -6.57 -30.59 25.27
CA PRO A 294 -6.61 -30.10 26.65
C PRO A 294 -7.65 -30.85 27.47
N TRP A 295 -7.29 -31.28 28.66
CA TRP A 295 -8.11 -32.08 29.58
C TRP A 295 -8.64 -33.39 28.98
N GLY A 296 -7.98 -33.95 27.95
CA GLY A 296 -8.39 -35.16 27.27
C GLY A 296 -9.61 -34.98 26.32
N ILE A 297 -9.92 -33.75 25.94
CA ILE A 297 -11.04 -33.45 25.06
C ILE A 297 -10.54 -33.41 23.60
N GLY A 298 -10.72 -34.54 22.87
CA GLY A 298 -10.18 -34.72 21.53
C GLY A 298 -10.62 -33.70 20.48
N TRP A 299 -11.78 -33.11 20.59
CA TRP A 299 -12.26 -32.07 19.66
C TRP A 299 -11.68 -30.66 19.90
N LEU A 300 -10.94 -30.48 21.03
CA LEU A 300 -10.16 -29.30 21.30
C LEU A 300 -8.67 -29.44 20.89
N ARG A 301 -8.30 -30.47 20.15
CA ARG A 301 -6.93 -30.62 19.66
C ARG A 301 -6.52 -29.37 18.88
N PRO A 302 -5.37 -28.73 19.20
CA PRO A 302 -4.99 -27.46 18.56
C PRO A 302 -4.79 -27.58 17.04
N GLU A 303 -4.28 -28.72 16.57
CA GLU A 303 -4.02 -28.96 15.14
C GLU A 303 -5.20 -29.60 14.40
N GLN A 304 -6.28 -29.99 15.09
CA GLN A 304 -7.51 -30.59 14.53
C GLN A 304 -8.75 -30.06 15.27
N LEU A 305 -8.82 -28.77 15.48
CA LEU A 305 -9.90 -28.14 16.24
C LEU A 305 -11.27 -28.48 15.63
N LEU A 306 -12.21 -28.89 16.51
CA LEU A 306 -13.57 -29.33 16.16
C LEU A 306 -13.58 -30.51 15.15
N GLY A 307 -12.50 -31.30 15.08
CA GLY A 307 -12.40 -32.44 14.19
C GLY A 307 -12.05 -32.09 12.74
N LEU A 308 -11.71 -30.83 12.44
CA LEU A 308 -11.30 -30.39 11.11
C LEU A 308 -9.87 -30.89 10.85
N GLY A 309 -9.74 -32.07 10.26
CA GLY A 309 -8.46 -32.66 9.83
C GLY A 309 -8.19 -32.44 8.34
N GLY A 310 -6.97 -32.83 7.89
CA GLY A 310 -6.59 -32.79 6.47
C GLY A 310 -5.93 -31.50 6.00
N PHE A 311 -5.81 -30.49 6.88
CA PHE A 311 -5.02 -29.30 6.63
C PHE A 311 -3.66 -29.42 7.31
N ASP A 312 -2.64 -28.77 6.73
CA ASP A 312 -1.40 -28.50 7.45
C ASP A 312 -1.62 -27.52 8.60
N GLY A 313 -0.76 -27.55 9.61
CA GLY A 313 -0.94 -26.74 10.82
C GLY A 313 -1.07 -25.23 10.58
N LEU A 314 -0.34 -24.71 9.58
CA LEU A 314 -0.42 -23.29 9.19
C LEU A 314 -1.78 -22.93 8.59
N THR A 315 -2.25 -23.72 7.62
CA THR A 315 -3.55 -23.51 6.96
C THR A 315 -4.70 -23.64 7.95
N HIS A 316 -4.65 -24.66 8.82
CA HIS A 316 -5.63 -24.88 9.88
C HIS A 316 -5.70 -23.68 10.83
N SER A 317 -4.54 -23.21 11.31
CA SER A 317 -4.47 -22.05 12.21
C SER A 317 -4.96 -20.77 11.56
N LEU A 318 -4.53 -20.51 10.31
CA LEU A 318 -4.96 -19.33 9.57
C LEU A 318 -6.48 -19.30 9.38
N PHE A 319 -7.08 -20.46 9.05
CA PHE A 319 -8.52 -20.57 8.91
C PHE A 319 -9.27 -20.23 10.20
N TRP A 320 -8.93 -20.88 11.31
CA TRP A 320 -9.65 -20.68 12.58
C TRP A 320 -9.40 -19.30 13.19
N SER A 321 -8.18 -18.81 13.11
CA SER A 321 -7.83 -17.51 13.69
C SER A 321 -8.48 -16.34 12.94
N LEU A 322 -8.45 -16.36 11.59
CA LEU A 322 -9.12 -15.33 10.79
C LEU A 322 -10.63 -15.42 10.90
N LEU A 323 -11.21 -16.64 10.91
CA LEU A 323 -12.65 -16.83 11.10
C LEU A 323 -13.11 -16.26 12.45
N ALA A 324 -12.42 -16.61 13.52
CA ALA A 324 -12.72 -16.11 14.86
C ALA A 324 -12.60 -14.58 14.94
N ASN A 325 -11.56 -14.02 14.33
CA ASN A 325 -11.34 -12.58 14.24
C ASN A 325 -12.49 -11.88 13.51
N ILE A 326 -12.82 -12.33 12.30
CA ILE A 326 -13.88 -11.74 11.47
C ILE A 326 -15.23 -11.83 12.18
N VAL A 327 -15.57 -13.00 12.70
CA VAL A 327 -16.86 -13.23 13.40
C VAL A 327 -16.97 -12.33 14.63
N ALA A 328 -15.91 -12.22 15.42
CA ALA A 328 -15.92 -11.35 16.59
C ALA A 328 -15.97 -9.86 16.21
N TYR A 329 -15.19 -9.44 15.23
CA TYR A 329 -15.18 -8.05 14.75
C TYR A 329 -16.54 -7.63 14.22
N VAL A 330 -17.09 -8.40 13.28
CA VAL A 330 -18.38 -8.10 12.66
C VAL A 330 -19.52 -8.26 13.67
N GLY A 331 -19.56 -9.36 14.44
CA GLY A 331 -20.62 -9.64 15.38
C GLY A 331 -20.74 -8.58 16.48
N VAL A 332 -19.63 -8.18 17.09
CA VAL A 332 -19.62 -7.14 18.13
C VAL A 332 -19.92 -5.76 17.54
N SER A 333 -19.45 -5.47 16.31
CA SER A 333 -19.75 -4.20 15.63
C SER A 333 -21.23 -4.08 15.24
N LEU A 334 -21.87 -5.16 14.81
CA LEU A 334 -23.31 -5.18 14.51
C LEU A 334 -24.18 -5.11 15.77
N TRP A 335 -23.70 -5.67 16.88
CA TRP A 335 -24.45 -5.64 18.15
C TRP A 335 -24.52 -4.23 18.77
N ARG A 336 -23.55 -3.36 18.49
CA ARG A 336 -23.49 -2.00 19.05
C ARG A 336 -23.28 -0.98 17.95
N ALA A 337 -24.16 0.00 17.88
CA ALA A 337 -23.99 1.13 16.98
C ALA A 337 -22.68 1.88 17.27
N PRO A 338 -21.98 2.36 16.23
CA PRO A 338 -20.80 3.17 16.38
C PRO A 338 -21.13 4.47 17.13
N SER A 339 -20.21 4.93 17.96
CA SER A 339 -20.32 6.24 18.61
C SER A 339 -20.24 7.36 17.56
N GLY A 340 -20.75 8.57 17.87
CA GLY A 340 -20.68 9.72 16.96
C GLY A 340 -19.25 10.00 16.47
N ARG A 341 -18.23 9.81 17.32
CA ARG A 341 -16.83 9.96 16.97
C ARG A 341 -16.35 8.88 15.99
N GLU A 342 -16.72 7.63 16.22
CA GLU A 342 -16.38 6.51 15.31
C GLU A 342 -17.05 6.71 13.95
N ALA A 343 -18.32 7.10 13.92
CA ALA A 343 -19.05 7.39 12.70
C ALA A 343 -18.42 8.54 11.90
N SER A 344 -18.01 9.63 12.57
CA SER A 344 -17.34 10.75 11.91
C SER A 344 -15.98 10.36 11.32
N GLN A 345 -15.19 9.60 12.07
CA GLN A 345 -13.90 9.11 11.59
C GLN A 345 -14.06 8.12 10.42
N ALA A 346 -15.03 7.21 10.50
CA ALA A 346 -15.34 6.27 9.43
C ALA A 346 -15.72 6.99 8.13
N LEU A 347 -16.59 8.00 8.21
CA LEU A 347 -16.96 8.83 7.06
C LEU A 347 -15.75 9.58 6.47
N LEU A 348 -14.86 10.08 7.33
CA LEU A 348 -13.65 10.76 6.88
C LEU A 348 -12.70 9.84 6.12
N PHE A 349 -12.61 8.57 6.48
CA PHE A 349 -11.65 7.62 5.93
C PHE A 349 -12.24 6.80 4.77
N VAL A 350 -13.42 6.24 4.92
CA VAL A 350 -14.05 5.37 3.92
C VAL A 350 -14.38 6.14 2.64
N ASP A 351 -14.86 7.39 2.78
CA ASP A 351 -15.24 8.24 1.64
C ASP A 351 -14.08 9.11 1.12
N VAL A 352 -12.82 8.79 1.46
CA VAL A 352 -11.66 9.62 1.11
C VAL A 352 -11.53 9.83 -0.40
N PHE A 353 -11.86 8.86 -1.23
CA PHE A 353 -11.80 8.95 -2.69
C PHE A 353 -13.01 9.64 -3.32
N GLU A 354 -14.12 9.74 -2.59
CA GLU A 354 -15.33 10.45 -3.06
C GLU A 354 -15.27 11.97 -2.76
N ARG A 355 -14.25 12.40 -2.04
CA ARG A 355 -14.05 13.80 -1.69
C ARG A 355 -13.34 14.52 -2.81
N THR A 356 -14.09 15.30 -3.57
CA THR A 356 -13.53 16.40 -4.34
C THR A 356 -12.83 17.38 -3.39
N ALA A 357 -11.73 17.98 -3.84
CA ALA A 357 -10.75 18.76 -3.06
C ALA A 357 -11.29 20.00 -2.30
N ILE A 358 -12.60 20.15 -2.19
CA ILE A 358 -13.26 21.31 -1.60
C ILE A 358 -14.00 20.85 -0.34
N SER A 359 -13.38 21.09 0.82
CA SER A 359 -13.97 21.03 2.16
C SER A 359 -14.01 19.66 2.83
N SER A 360 -12.90 19.26 3.46
CA SER A 360 -12.99 18.30 4.57
C SER A 360 -13.78 18.94 5.71
N PRO A 361 -14.88 18.35 6.19
CA PRO A 361 -15.55 18.86 7.38
C PRO A 361 -14.59 18.70 8.57
N VAL A 362 -14.25 19.81 9.19
CA VAL A 362 -13.39 19.82 10.38
C VAL A 362 -14.29 19.70 11.60
N PHE A 363 -14.29 18.52 12.21
CA PHE A 363 -15.09 18.21 13.40
C PHE A 363 -14.39 18.67 14.69
N TRP A 364 -14.00 19.93 14.73
CA TRP A 364 -13.41 20.51 15.93
C TRP A 364 -14.19 21.76 16.34
N ARG A 365 -14.58 21.83 17.62
CA ARG A 365 -15.09 23.00 18.28
C ARG A 365 -14.30 23.20 19.55
N GLY A 366 -13.65 24.33 19.68
CA GLY A 366 -12.87 24.68 20.84
C GLY A 366 -12.21 26.05 20.68
N ARG A 367 -11.57 26.51 21.75
CA ARG A 367 -10.77 27.73 21.75
C ARG A 367 -9.31 27.34 22.00
N ALA A 368 -8.43 27.70 21.07
CA ALA A 368 -6.99 27.58 21.25
C ALA A 368 -6.35 28.94 21.00
N ARG A 369 -5.22 29.18 21.63
CA ARG A 369 -4.40 30.37 21.32
C ARG A 369 -3.26 29.95 20.40
N THR A 370 -2.97 30.77 19.39
CA THR A 370 -1.88 30.50 18.44
C THR A 370 -0.54 30.35 19.16
N ALA A 371 -0.29 31.18 20.20
CA ALA A 371 0.92 31.13 21.01
C ALA A 371 1.08 29.79 21.76
N ASP A 372 -0.01 29.23 22.31
CA ASP A 372 0.01 27.96 23.05
C ASP A 372 0.29 26.78 22.11
N LEU A 373 -0.29 26.82 20.90
CA LEU A 373 -0.02 25.83 19.84
C LEU A 373 1.42 25.94 19.32
N LEU A 374 1.96 27.15 19.18
CA LEU A 374 3.37 27.37 18.81
C LEU A 374 4.29 26.78 19.87
N GLN A 375 4.10 27.14 21.15
CA GLN A 375 4.88 26.62 22.26
C GLN A 375 4.82 25.08 22.33
N LEU A 376 3.65 24.49 22.05
CA LEU A 376 3.50 23.05 21.96
C LEU A 376 4.36 22.46 20.82
N CYS A 377 4.33 23.07 19.64
CA CYS A 377 5.16 22.66 18.51
C CYS A 377 6.66 22.82 18.80
N GLU A 378 7.08 23.93 19.37
CA GLU A 378 8.48 24.16 19.78
C GLU A 378 9.01 23.07 20.71
N ARG A 379 8.17 22.66 21.66
CA ARG A 379 8.52 21.64 22.65
C ARG A 379 8.75 20.25 22.08
N PHE A 380 8.05 19.87 21.01
CA PHE A 380 8.10 18.52 20.43
C PHE A 380 8.81 18.42 19.08
N LEU A 381 8.85 19.51 18.32
CA LEU A 381 9.49 19.58 17.00
C LEU A 381 10.81 20.37 17.03
N GLY A 382 11.03 21.15 18.10
CA GLY A 382 12.10 22.15 18.21
C GLY A 382 11.72 23.50 17.60
N ALA A 383 12.26 24.62 18.14
CA ALA A 383 11.88 25.98 17.76
C ALA A 383 12.02 26.27 16.26
N ALA A 384 13.15 25.92 15.64
CA ALA A 384 13.40 26.21 14.23
C ALA A 384 12.38 25.51 13.28
N LYS A 385 11.94 24.29 13.62
CA LYS A 385 10.92 23.59 12.83
C LYS A 385 9.53 24.15 13.07
N ALA A 386 9.18 24.50 14.31
CA ALA A 386 7.92 25.09 14.66
C ALA A 386 7.72 26.43 13.94
N ASP A 387 8.72 27.32 13.96
CA ASP A 387 8.69 28.60 13.25
C ASP A 387 8.53 28.41 11.74
N ALA A 388 9.31 27.50 11.14
CA ALA A 388 9.20 27.19 9.71
C ALA A 388 7.82 26.67 9.32
N LEU A 389 7.20 25.88 10.19
CA LEU A 389 5.88 25.26 10.01
C LEU A 389 4.77 26.32 10.05
N PHE A 390 4.81 27.22 11.03
CA PHE A 390 3.85 28.32 11.14
C PHE A 390 4.01 29.34 10.00
N ALA A 391 5.25 29.66 9.62
CA ALA A 391 5.53 30.50 8.46
C ALA A 391 5.05 29.85 7.14
N HIS A 392 5.14 28.52 7.02
CA HIS A 392 4.61 27.80 5.85
C HIS A 392 3.09 27.92 5.78
N TYR A 393 2.39 27.68 6.88
CA TYR A 393 0.93 27.81 6.94
C TYR A 393 0.45 29.23 6.67
N ALA A 394 1.13 30.25 7.25
CA ALA A 394 0.82 31.65 6.99
C ALA A 394 0.92 31.99 5.51
N ARG A 395 1.99 31.57 4.84
CA ARG A 395 2.18 31.77 3.38
C ARG A 395 1.11 31.06 2.56
N GLN A 396 0.72 29.86 2.95
CA GLN A 396 -0.33 29.10 2.26
C GLN A 396 -1.70 29.78 2.35
N MET A 397 -1.95 30.50 3.46
CA MET A 397 -3.17 31.28 3.68
C MET A 397 -3.07 32.74 3.20
N GLY A 398 -1.95 33.14 2.58
CA GLY A 398 -1.73 34.52 2.10
C GLY A 398 -1.52 35.54 3.21
N LEU A 399 -1.16 35.11 4.43
CA LEU A 399 -0.91 35.98 5.58
C LEU A 399 0.56 36.42 5.58
N GLN A 400 0.78 37.71 5.86
CA GLN A 400 2.15 38.29 5.91
C GLN A 400 2.89 37.98 7.20
N GLN A 401 2.18 37.72 8.30
CA GLN A 401 2.73 37.48 9.64
C GLN A 401 2.09 36.27 10.29
N THR A 402 2.86 35.53 11.06
CA THR A 402 2.40 34.34 11.82
C THR A 402 1.40 34.71 12.91
N ASP A 403 1.51 35.91 13.48
CA ASP A 403 0.59 36.40 14.51
C ASP A 403 -0.85 36.66 13.99
N ALA A 404 -1.01 36.78 12.67
CA ALA A 404 -2.31 36.94 12.02
C ALA A 404 -3.07 35.61 11.84
N ILE A 405 -2.46 34.48 12.19
CA ILE A 405 -3.10 33.16 12.11
C ILE A 405 -4.19 33.08 13.17
N ARG A 406 -5.43 32.92 12.72
CA ARG A 406 -6.54 32.61 13.62
C ARG A 406 -6.53 31.11 13.91
N PRO A 407 -6.57 30.70 15.19
CA PRO A 407 -6.60 29.29 15.58
C PRO A 407 -8.00 28.71 15.32
N ASP A 408 -8.35 28.60 14.05
CA ASP A 408 -9.55 27.90 13.59
C ASP A 408 -9.35 26.38 13.61
N ALA A 409 -10.42 25.67 13.37
CA ALA A 409 -10.43 24.22 13.34
C ALA A 409 -9.44 23.62 12.31
N ARG A 410 -9.19 24.31 11.19
CA ARG A 410 -8.25 23.88 10.15
C ARG A 410 -6.80 24.01 10.62
N PHE A 411 -6.50 25.12 11.30
CA PHE A 411 -5.18 25.34 11.84
C PHE A 411 -4.84 24.35 12.96
N VAL A 412 -5.79 24.10 13.86
CA VAL A 412 -5.62 23.09 14.94
C VAL A 412 -5.40 21.69 14.36
N GLN A 413 -6.17 21.31 13.35
CA GLN A 413 -5.98 20.04 12.65
C GLN A 413 -4.63 19.97 11.92
N PHE A 414 -4.18 21.07 11.31
CA PHE A 414 -2.86 21.15 10.70
C PHE A 414 -1.76 20.92 11.74
N VAL A 415 -1.82 21.60 12.89
CA VAL A 415 -0.88 21.43 14.00
C VAL A 415 -0.92 19.99 14.53
N GLU A 416 -2.10 19.41 14.75
CA GLU A 416 -2.26 18.01 15.18
C GLU A 416 -1.59 17.05 14.18
N THR A 417 -1.79 17.26 12.88
CA THR A 417 -1.19 16.43 11.83
C THR A 417 0.34 16.52 11.82
N GLN A 418 0.90 17.71 12.01
CA GLN A 418 2.34 17.89 12.05
C GLN A 418 2.98 17.29 13.31
N LEU A 419 2.32 17.46 14.45
CA LEU A 419 2.73 16.80 15.70
C LEU A 419 2.62 15.27 15.59
N ALA A 420 1.57 14.76 14.95
CA ALA A 420 1.37 13.33 14.74
C ALA A 420 2.55 12.67 14.02
N GLY A 421 3.17 13.36 13.09
CA GLY A 421 4.38 12.88 12.42
C GLY A 421 5.60 12.72 13.34
N ALA A 422 5.65 13.43 14.46
CA ALA A 422 6.76 13.37 15.42
C ALA A 422 6.47 12.47 16.62
N VAL A 423 5.23 12.52 17.15
CA VAL A 423 4.88 11.91 18.44
C VAL A 423 3.78 10.84 18.34
N GLY A 424 3.28 10.57 17.14
CA GLY A 424 2.14 9.67 16.89
C GLY A 424 0.79 10.36 17.05
N SER A 425 -0.22 9.84 16.36
CA SER A 425 -1.56 10.46 16.28
C SER A 425 -2.29 10.51 17.63
N ALA A 426 -2.16 9.44 18.43
CA ALA A 426 -2.79 9.37 19.75
C ALA A 426 -2.20 10.41 20.71
N SER A 427 -0.87 10.56 20.72
CA SER A 427 -0.16 11.52 21.54
C SER A 427 -0.40 12.95 21.09
N ALA A 428 -0.34 13.22 19.79
CA ALA A 428 -0.59 14.54 19.21
C ALA A 428 -1.98 15.06 19.60
N ARG A 429 -2.99 14.21 19.52
CA ARG A 429 -4.36 14.56 19.93
C ARG A 429 -4.46 14.90 21.42
N VAL A 430 -3.86 14.11 22.31
CA VAL A 430 -3.84 14.39 23.74
C VAL A 430 -3.12 15.71 24.03
N LEU A 431 -2.03 15.98 23.33
CA LEU A 431 -1.26 17.20 23.46
C LEU A 431 -2.05 18.43 23.00
N VAL A 432 -2.65 18.38 21.83
CA VAL A 432 -3.49 19.47 21.31
C VAL A 432 -4.69 19.70 22.22
N ALA A 433 -5.39 18.63 22.66
CA ALA A 433 -6.51 18.73 23.59
C ALA A 433 -6.11 19.29 24.96
N SER A 434 -4.82 19.18 25.37
CA SER A 434 -4.33 19.74 26.63
C SER A 434 -4.14 21.27 26.61
N VAL A 435 -4.06 21.85 25.42
CA VAL A 435 -3.79 23.28 25.17
C VAL A 435 -5.03 23.98 24.59
N ALA A 436 -5.92 23.21 23.97
CA ALA A 436 -7.17 23.69 23.42
C ALA A 436 -8.34 23.25 24.32
N ASP A 437 -9.19 24.21 24.71
CA ASP A 437 -10.47 23.91 25.36
C ASP A 437 -11.42 23.25 24.33
N GLU A 438 -11.40 21.92 24.27
CA GLU A 438 -12.22 21.14 23.32
C GLU A 438 -13.63 20.95 23.89
N GLU A 439 -14.64 21.54 23.26
CA GLU A 439 -16.03 21.20 23.53
C GLU A 439 -16.36 19.82 22.93
N THR A 440 -16.91 18.92 23.73
CA THR A 440 -17.35 17.61 23.28
C THR A 440 -18.52 17.77 22.31
N LEU A 441 -18.34 17.39 21.05
CA LEU A 441 -19.41 17.36 20.06
C LEU A 441 -20.50 16.35 20.51
N SER A 442 -21.73 16.81 20.59
CA SER A 442 -22.88 15.93 20.81
C SER A 442 -23.14 15.07 19.56
N PRO A 443 -23.75 13.89 19.66
CA PRO A 443 -24.18 13.10 18.51
C PRO A 443 -25.07 13.89 17.54
N ASP A 444 -25.90 14.79 18.05
CA ASP A 444 -26.78 15.64 17.24
C ASP A 444 -26.02 16.71 16.47
N ASP A 445 -24.95 17.27 17.03
CA ASP A 445 -24.06 18.20 16.31
C ASP A 445 -23.33 17.51 15.17
N VAL A 446 -22.89 16.27 15.38
CA VAL A 446 -22.27 15.45 14.33
C VAL A 446 -23.26 15.16 13.22
N LEU A 447 -24.48 14.77 13.54
CA LEU A 447 -25.55 14.51 12.56
C LEU A 447 -25.88 15.76 11.76
N ARG A 448 -25.99 16.92 12.41
CA ARG A 448 -26.26 18.20 11.73
C ARG A 448 -25.14 18.60 10.76
N ILE A 449 -23.88 18.49 11.16
CA ILE A 449 -22.73 18.76 10.29
C ILE A 449 -22.68 17.78 9.11
N LEU A 450 -23.05 16.53 9.34
CA LEU A 450 -23.13 15.51 8.30
C LEU A 450 -24.27 15.80 7.31
N ASP A 451 -25.41 16.27 7.79
CA ASP A 451 -26.54 16.63 6.94
C ASP A 451 -26.23 17.86 6.08
N GLU A 452 -25.67 18.92 6.66
CA GLU A 452 -25.16 20.08 5.92
C GLU A 452 -24.11 19.68 4.86
N THR A 453 -23.20 18.77 5.21
CA THR A 453 -22.16 18.28 4.30
C THR A 453 -22.77 17.43 3.18
N SER A 454 -23.79 16.63 3.47
CA SER A 454 -24.50 15.83 2.47
C SER A 454 -25.24 16.68 1.45
N GLN A 455 -25.86 17.77 1.90
CA GLN A 455 -26.53 18.76 1.03
C GLN A 455 -25.53 19.49 0.13
N ILE A 456 -24.39 19.92 0.66
CA ILE A 456 -23.31 20.54 -0.13
C ILE A 456 -22.78 19.57 -1.20
N ARG A 457 -22.64 18.27 -0.87
CA ARG A 457 -22.24 17.24 -1.82
C ARG A 457 -23.27 16.99 -2.90
N ALA A 458 -24.56 16.94 -2.55
CA ALA A 458 -25.63 16.81 -3.52
C ALA A 458 -25.62 17.98 -4.51
N TYR A 459 -25.41 19.20 -4.01
CA TYR A 459 -25.28 20.39 -4.84
C TYR A 459 -24.05 20.37 -5.74
N SER A 460 -22.90 19.94 -5.20
CA SER A 460 -21.65 19.81 -5.99
C SER A 460 -21.78 18.78 -7.11
N ARG A 461 -22.39 17.61 -6.83
CA ARG A 461 -22.67 16.60 -7.87
C ARG A 461 -23.60 17.14 -8.96
N ALA A 462 -24.66 17.84 -8.56
CA ALA A 462 -25.57 18.46 -9.52
C ALA A 462 -24.88 19.53 -10.39
N LEU A 463 -23.88 20.22 -9.84
CA LEU A 463 -23.06 21.19 -10.58
C LEU A 463 -22.10 20.51 -11.55
N GLU A 464 -21.47 19.40 -11.14
CA GLU A 464 -20.61 18.59 -12.01
C GLU A 464 -21.40 17.97 -13.17
N ASP A 465 -22.58 17.44 -12.89
CA ASP A 465 -23.47 16.89 -13.93
C ASP A 465 -23.93 17.98 -14.93
N LYS A 466 -24.24 19.18 -14.43
CA LYS A 466 -24.52 20.33 -15.30
C LYS A 466 -23.30 20.76 -16.10
N SER A 467 -22.10 20.76 -15.51
CA SER A 467 -20.88 21.11 -16.23
C SER A 467 -20.58 20.11 -17.35
N ARG A 468 -20.72 18.80 -17.09
CA ARG A 468 -20.57 17.75 -18.12
C ARG A 468 -21.61 17.90 -19.23
N SER A 469 -22.88 18.19 -18.88
CA SER A 469 -23.93 18.40 -19.85
C SER A 469 -23.66 19.65 -20.72
N LEU A 470 -23.11 20.71 -20.14
CA LEU A 470 -22.70 21.92 -20.86
C LEU A 470 -21.51 21.66 -21.80
N GLU A 471 -20.51 20.89 -21.35
CA GLU A 471 -19.39 20.50 -22.20
C GLU A 471 -19.85 19.65 -23.38
N GLN A 472 -20.79 18.73 -23.16
CA GLN A 472 -21.36 17.88 -24.18
C GLN A 472 -22.17 18.71 -25.20
N ALA A 473 -23.04 19.61 -24.75
CA ALA A 473 -23.78 20.51 -25.61
C ALA A 473 -22.86 21.46 -26.41
N THR A 474 -21.75 21.90 -25.80
CA THR A 474 -20.75 22.73 -26.47
C THR A 474 -20.01 21.96 -27.57
N ALA A 475 -19.72 20.68 -27.34
CA ALA A 475 -19.09 19.80 -28.31
C ALA A 475 -20.04 19.56 -29.51
N GLU A 476 -21.31 19.27 -29.25
CA GLU A 476 -22.35 19.09 -30.28
C GLU A 476 -22.55 20.35 -31.12
N LEU A 477 -22.60 21.52 -30.46
CA LEU A 477 -22.68 22.81 -31.15
C LEU A 477 -21.47 23.09 -32.05
N ARG A 478 -20.26 22.74 -31.59
CA ARG A 478 -19.04 22.90 -32.42
C ARG A 478 -19.07 21.97 -33.63
N GLU A 479 -19.53 20.75 -33.46
CA GLU A 479 -19.65 19.79 -34.55
C GLU A 479 -20.70 20.26 -35.58
N ALA A 480 -21.86 20.67 -35.13
CA ALA A 480 -22.90 21.23 -36.00
C ALA A 480 -22.41 22.50 -36.76
N ASN A 481 -21.68 23.39 -36.09
CA ASN A 481 -21.10 24.57 -36.73
C ASN A 481 -20.03 24.19 -37.79
N ASN A 482 -19.21 23.20 -37.53
CA ASN A 482 -18.24 22.69 -38.51
C ASN A 482 -18.95 22.09 -39.74
N GLN A 483 -20.05 21.37 -39.54
CA GLN A 483 -20.86 20.82 -40.63
C GLN A 483 -21.49 21.94 -41.45
N LEU A 484 -22.05 22.96 -40.80
CA LEU A 484 -22.60 24.14 -41.50
C LEU A 484 -21.54 24.88 -42.32
N GLN A 485 -20.35 25.08 -41.77
CA GLN A 485 -19.25 25.71 -42.51
C GLN A 485 -18.78 24.85 -43.70
N SER A 486 -18.79 23.54 -43.59
CA SER A 486 -18.46 22.66 -44.71
C SER A 486 -19.51 22.71 -45.82
N LEU A 487 -20.80 22.74 -45.46
CA LEU A 487 -21.92 22.91 -46.40
C LEU A 487 -21.87 24.27 -47.09
N ASP A 488 -21.55 25.34 -46.37
CA ASP A 488 -21.44 26.69 -46.96
C ASP A 488 -20.28 26.78 -47.97
N ARG A 489 -19.13 26.15 -47.65
CA ARG A 489 -18.02 26.02 -48.63
C ARG A 489 -18.43 25.24 -49.87
N LEU A 490 -19.11 24.10 -49.70
CA LEU A 490 -19.60 23.29 -50.83
C LEU A 490 -20.57 24.07 -51.69
N LYS A 491 -21.46 24.87 -51.07
CA LYS A 491 -22.39 25.77 -51.79
C LYS A 491 -21.63 26.82 -52.61
N ASP A 492 -20.62 27.46 -52.01
CA ASP A 492 -19.84 28.49 -52.69
C ASP A 492 -19.00 27.91 -53.84
N ASP A 493 -18.39 26.73 -53.65
CA ASP A 493 -17.68 26.01 -54.71
C ASP A 493 -18.63 25.62 -55.86
N PHE A 494 -19.84 25.12 -55.50
CA PHE A 494 -20.85 24.79 -56.49
C PHE A 494 -21.29 26.02 -57.27
N MET A 495 -21.60 27.13 -56.59
CA MET A 495 -21.99 28.41 -57.26
C MET A 495 -20.88 28.96 -58.14
N SER A 496 -19.63 28.87 -57.71
CA SER A 496 -18.46 29.26 -58.49
C SER A 496 -18.30 28.41 -59.77
N SER A 497 -18.43 27.08 -59.62
CA SER A 497 -18.34 26.14 -60.73
C SER A 497 -19.45 26.36 -61.75
N VAL A 498 -20.72 26.46 -61.26
CA VAL A 498 -21.88 26.75 -62.15
C VAL A 498 -21.72 28.08 -62.88
N THR A 499 -21.24 29.11 -62.19
CA THR A 499 -21.01 30.43 -62.82
C THR A 499 -19.95 30.36 -63.92
N HIS A 500 -18.87 29.57 -63.65
CA HIS A 500 -17.82 29.38 -64.63
C HIS A 500 -18.30 28.59 -65.86
N GLU A 501 -18.99 27.46 -65.61
CA GLU A 501 -19.58 26.62 -66.67
C GLU A 501 -20.63 27.33 -67.53
N LEU A 502 -21.37 28.25 -66.95
CA LEU A 502 -22.34 29.06 -67.66
C LEU A 502 -21.66 30.22 -68.43
N ARG A 503 -20.62 30.83 -67.89
CA ARG A 503 -19.91 31.97 -68.50
C ARG A 503 -19.24 31.55 -69.81
N THR A 504 -18.64 30.36 -69.86
CA THR A 504 -17.93 29.89 -71.05
C THR A 504 -18.82 29.80 -72.29
N PRO A 505 -20.01 29.12 -72.28
CA PRO A 505 -20.87 29.04 -73.43
C PRO A 505 -21.51 30.40 -73.74
N LEU A 506 -21.88 31.18 -72.67
CA LEU A 506 -22.41 32.52 -72.90
C LEU A 506 -21.41 33.47 -73.57
N THR A 507 -20.16 33.42 -73.19
CA THR A 507 -19.07 34.19 -73.82
C THR A 507 -18.86 33.74 -75.25
N SER A 508 -18.91 32.44 -75.55
CA SER A 508 -18.83 31.92 -76.92
C SER A 508 -20.04 32.38 -77.79
N ILE A 509 -21.24 32.25 -77.24
CA ILE A 509 -22.46 32.75 -77.94
C ILE A 509 -22.35 34.24 -78.19
N ARG A 510 -21.94 35.04 -77.23
CA ARG A 510 -21.77 36.48 -77.37
C ARG A 510 -20.72 36.83 -78.43
N ALA A 511 -19.53 36.14 -78.39
CA ALA A 511 -18.48 36.37 -79.37
C ALA A 511 -18.93 36.03 -80.79
N LEU A 512 -19.66 34.91 -80.97
CA LEU A 512 -20.25 34.55 -82.26
C LEU A 512 -21.30 35.52 -82.70
N ALA A 513 -22.17 36.02 -81.81
CA ALA A 513 -23.17 37.02 -82.13
C ALA A 513 -22.55 38.40 -82.48
N GLU A 514 -21.50 38.84 -81.80
CA GLU A 514 -20.70 40.03 -82.09
C GLU A 514 -20.00 39.89 -83.46
N LEU A 515 -19.44 38.73 -83.75
CA LEU A 515 -18.78 38.44 -85.03
C LEU A 515 -19.76 38.45 -86.20
N MET A 516 -20.97 37.92 -85.98
CA MET A 516 -22.06 37.98 -86.96
C MET A 516 -22.61 39.40 -87.17
N ARG A 517 -22.67 40.23 -86.15
CA ARG A 517 -23.10 41.61 -86.21
C ARG A 517 -22.10 42.50 -86.92
N ASP A 518 -20.81 42.33 -86.62
CA ASP A 518 -19.73 43.18 -87.14
C ASP A 518 -19.33 42.81 -88.58
N ASN A 519 -19.70 41.62 -89.12
CA ASN A 519 -19.49 41.15 -90.46
C ASN A 519 -20.80 40.99 -91.23
N ALA A 520 -21.43 42.11 -91.59
CA ALA A 520 -22.72 42.13 -92.28
C ALA A 520 -22.77 41.48 -93.69
N GLU A 521 -21.63 41.34 -94.36
CA GLU A 521 -21.44 40.69 -95.67
C GLU A 521 -21.02 39.22 -95.60
N MET A 522 -21.11 38.54 -94.43
CA MET A 522 -20.71 37.15 -94.27
C MET A 522 -21.58 36.20 -95.14
N PRO A 523 -20.94 35.24 -95.88
CA PRO A 523 -21.71 34.30 -96.72
C PRO A 523 -22.73 33.48 -95.91
N ALA A 524 -23.93 33.26 -96.50
CA ALA A 524 -25.04 32.58 -95.78
C ALA A 524 -24.67 31.20 -95.20
N ALA A 525 -23.79 30.43 -95.88
CA ALA A 525 -23.31 29.13 -95.43
C ALA A 525 -22.46 29.23 -94.14
N GLN A 526 -21.65 30.28 -94.01
CA GLN A 526 -20.82 30.54 -92.83
C GLN A 526 -21.63 31.06 -91.61
N ARG A 527 -22.65 31.88 -91.90
CA ARG A 527 -23.58 32.33 -90.85
C ARG A 527 -24.40 31.21 -90.25
N GLN A 528 -24.75 30.18 -91.06
CA GLN A 528 -25.52 29.05 -90.62
C GLN A 528 -24.65 28.09 -89.72
N GLN A 529 -23.36 28.05 -90.00
CA GLN A 529 -22.38 27.24 -89.19
C GLN A 529 -22.13 27.85 -87.80
N PHE A 530 -22.33 29.15 -87.60
CA PHE A 530 -22.20 29.81 -86.28
C PHE A 530 -23.50 29.81 -85.47
N ILE A 531 -24.65 29.48 -86.04
CA ILE A 531 -25.97 29.42 -85.41
C ILE A 531 -26.29 27.95 -85.01
N GLY A 532 -25.76 26.97 -85.68
CA GLY A 532 -25.90 25.53 -85.34
C GLY A 532 -24.92 25.07 -84.33
#